data_0672120d2f5750b4da3ddc4914f3bddd
#
_entry.id   0672120d2f5750b4da3ddc4914f3bddd
#
_cell.length_a   1.000
_cell.length_b   1.000
_cell.length_c   1.000
_cell.angle_alpha   90.00
_cell.angle_beta   90.00
_cell.angle_gamma   90.00
#
_symmetry.space_group_name_H-M   'P 1'
#
loop_
_entity.id
_entity.type
_entity.pdbx_description
1 polymer ?
#
loop_
_entity_poly.entity_id
_entity_poly.type
_entity_poly.pdbx_seq_one_letter_code
_entity_poly.pdbx_strand_id
1 'polypeptide(L)'
;MTRNVRATHNEHLRDPEIAAEYLSEALEDGDAEVILMALRNIAEAQEDGISGLAQRSHLGRESMYKMLSANGNPKLSSFTKVVHGLGLKLKVESSL
;
A
#
# COMPACT_ATOMS: atom_id res chain seq x y z
N MET A 1 28.06 -9.58 0.94
CA MET A 1 26.86 -9.01 1.58
C MET A 1 25.61 -9.66 1.01
N THR A 2 24.78 -10.10 1.89
CA THR A 2 23.54 -10.75 1.49
C THR A 2 22.50 -9.70 1.10
N ARG A 3 21.95 -9.83 -0.07
CA ARG A 3 20.91 -8.93 -0.51
C ARG A 3 19.61 -9.25 0.23
N ASN A 4 18.92 -8.21 0.64
CA ASN A 4 17.63 -8.35 1.29
C ASN A 4 16.57 -8.68 0.23
N VAL A 5 16.03 -9.89 0.30
CA VAL A 5 15.01 -10.36 -0.65
C VAL A 5 13.78 -9.43 -0.63
N ARG A 6 13.42 -8.96 0.54
CA ARG A 6 12.31 -8.05 0.72
C ARG A 6 12.52 -6.73 -0.02
N ALA A 7 13.74 -6.19 0.05
CA ALA A 7 14.07 -4.95 -0.66
C ALA A 7 13.95 -5.14 -2.17
N THR A 8 14.41 -6.30 -2.68
CA THR A 8 14.29 -6.60 -4.11
C THR A 8 12.82 -6.70 -4.51
N HIS A 9 12.01 -7.38 -3.70
CA HIS A 9 10.58 -7.49 -3.94
C HIS A 9 9.91 -6.13 -3.98
N ASN A 10 10.29 -5.27 -3.02
CA ASN A 10 9.71 -3.92 -2.94
C ASN A 10 10.07 -3.07 -4.14
N GLU A 11 11.26 -3.26 -4.72
CA GLU A 11 11.64 -2.51 -5.92
C GLU A 11 10.67 -2.76 -7.07
N HIS A 12 10.21 -3.99 -7.24
CA HIS A 12 9.23 -4.31 -8.27
C HIS A 12 7.91 -3.58 -8.03
N LEU A 13 7.59 -3.32 -6.77
CA LEU A 13 6.34 -2.65 -6.42
C LEU A 13 6.32 -1.16 -6.76
N ARG A 14 7.41 -0.62 -7.29
CA ARG A 14 7.41 0.74 -7.84
C ARG A 14 6.64 0.80 -9.16
N ASP A 15 6.56 -0.32 -9.86
CA ASP A 15 5.78 -0.42 -11.09
C ASP A 15 4.30 -0.41 -10.71
N PRO A 16 3.52 0.57 -11.18
CA PRO A 16 2.09 0.66 -10.82
C PRO A 16 1.29 -0.58 -11.20
N GLU A 17 1.62 -1.22 -12.30
CA GLU A 17 0.91 -2.42 -12.73
C GLU A 17 1.17 -3.59 -11.78
N ILE A 18 2.42 -3.75 -11.37
CA ILE A 18 2.79 -4.80 -10.42
C ILE A 18 2.17 -4.50 -9.06
N ALA A 19 2.21 -3.25 -8.62
CA ALA A 19 1.58 -2.84 -7.37
C ALA A 19 0.08 -3.10 -7.39
N ALA A 20 -0.57 -2.81 -8.51
CA ALA A 20 -2.02 -3.04 -8.66
C ALA A 20 -2.36 -4.53 -8.51
N GLU A 21 -1.60 -5.40 -9.16
CA GLU A 21 -1.80 -6.84 -9.04
C GLU A 21 -1.59 -7.32 -7.61
N TYR A 22 -0.52 -6.84 -7.00
CA TYR A 22 -0.16 -7.21 -5.64
C TYR A 22 -1.26 -6.83 -4.65
N LEU A 23 -1.75 -5.58 -4.74
CA LEU A 23 -2.82 -5.11 -3.87
C LEU A 23 -4.13 -5.84 -4.16
N SER A 24 -4.41 -6.10 -5.43
CA SER A 24 -5.63 -6.83 -5.83
C SER A 24 -5.67 -8.23 -5.20
N GLU A 25 -4.53 -8.92 -5.19
CA GLU A 25 -4.45 -10.24 -4.56
C GLU A 25 -4.72 -10.15 -3.06
N ALA A 26 -4.18 -9.12 -2.42
CA ALA A 26 -4.41 -8.92 -0.98
C ALA A 26 -5.89 -8.67 -0.71
N LEU A 27 -6.53 -7.87 -1.56
CA LEU A 27 -7.97 -7.59 -1.42
C LEU A 27 -8.81 -8.83 -1.65
N GLU A 28 -8.41 -9.69 -2.59
CA GLU A 28 -9.08 -10.96 -2.82
C GLU A 28 -9.02 -11.86 -1.61
N ASP A 29 -7.89 -11.88 -0.92
CA ASP A 29 -7.70 -12.64 0.31
C ASP A 29 -8.65 -12.15 1.40
N GLY A 30 -8.86 -10.84 1.46
CA GLY A 30 -9.83 -10.24 2.36
C GLY A 30 -9.38 -10.05 3.80
N ASP A 31 -8.18 -10.50 4.14
CA ASP A 31 -7.65 -10.33 5.49
C ASP A 31 -7.08 -8.91 5.63
N ALA A 32 -7.61 -8.17 6.58
CA ALA A 32 -7.19 -6.77 6.80
C ALA A 32 -5.69 -6.64 7.03
N GLU A 33 -5.08 -7.57 7.77
CA GLU A 33 -3.65 -7.53 8.02
C GLU A 33 -2.84 -7.71 6.72
N VAL A 34 -3.31 -8.60 5.85
CA VAL A 34 -2.66 -8.85 4.57
C VAL A 34 -2.77 -7.61 3.68
N ILE A 35 -3.94 -6.98 3.66
CA ILE A 35 -4.16 -5.77 2.87
C ILE A 35 -3.25 -4.64 3.34
N LEU A 36 -3.16 -4.43 4.66
CA LEU A 36 -2.32 -3.38 5.21
C LEU A 36 -0.84 -3.66 4.98
N MET A 37 -0.43 -4.92 5.06
CA MET A 37 0.94 -5.30 4.76
C MET A 37 1.27 -5.02 3.30
N ALA A 38 0.35 -5.32 2.39
CA ALA A 38 0.54 -5.03 0.98
C ALA A 38 0.70 -3.53 0.74
N LEU A 39 -0.17 -2.72 1.33
CA LEU A 39 -0.06 -1.26 1.23
C LEU A 39 1.28 -0.75 1.75
N ARG A 40 1.71 -1.27 2.90
CA ARG A 40 2.98 -0.86 3.49
C ARG A 40 4.15 -1.21 2.57
N ASN A 41 4.14 -2.41 2.01
CA ASN A 41 5.21 -2.83 1.12
C ASN A 41 5.28 -1.97 -0.15
N ILE A 42 4.13 -1.62 -0.70
CA ILE A 42 4.07 -0.74 -1.87
C ILE A 42 4.57 0.66 -1.49
N ALA A 43 4.14 1.16 -0.32
CA ALA A 43 4.53 2.49 0.13
C ALA A 43 6.04 2.58 0.36
N GLU A 44 6.62 1.56 0.98
CA GLU A 44 8.06 1.51 1.24
C GLU A 44 8.88 1.43 -0.04
N ALA A 45 8.30 0.89 -1.10
CA ALA A 45 8.97 0.75 -2.38
C ALA A 45 9.07 2.08 -3.14
N GLN A 46 8.22 3.05 -2.83
CA GLN A 46 8.23 4.34 -3.52
C GLN A 46 9.55 5.06 -3.26
N GLU A 47 10.01 5.86 -4.24
CA GLU A 47 11.26 6.60 -4.09
C GLU A 47 11.26 7.50 -2.86
N ASP A 48 10.13 8.17 -2.62
CA ASP A 48 9.99 9.08 -1.49
C ASP A 48 9.45 8.38 -0.23
N GLY A 49 9.25 7.07 -0.29
CA GLY A 49 8.87 6.26 0.85
C GLY A 49 7.52 6.63 1.45
N ILE A 50 7.32 6.21 2.69
CA ILE A 50 6.06 6.45 3.39
C ILE A 50 5.82 7.93 3.62
N SER A 51 6.88 8.70 3.91
CA SER A 51 6.77 10.15 4.14
C SER A 51 6.24 10.87 2.90
N GLY A 52 6.78 10.55 1.74
CA GLY A 52 6.31 11.15 0.49
C GLY A 52 4.88 10.77 0.18
N LEU A 53 4.54 9.51 0.44
CA LEU A 53 3.17 9.04 0.24
C LEU A 53 2.19 9.77 1.15
N ALA A 54 2.57 10.00 2.41
CA ALA A 54 1.74 10.76 3.35
C ALA A 54 1.44 12.14 2.81
N GLN A 55 2.46 12.79 2.28
CA GLN A 55 2.33 14.13 1.70
C GLN A 55 1.38 14.13 0.50
N ARG A 56 1.57 13.19 -0.43
CA ARG A 56 0.71 13.08 -1.61
C ARG A 56 -0.73 12.72 -1.27
N SER A 57 -0.91 12.00 -0.16
CA SER A 57 -2.23 11.55 0.28
C SER A 57 -2.93 12.56 1.18
N HIS A 58 -2.27 13.69 1.48
CA HIS A 58 -2.78 14.70 2.40
C HIS A 58 -3.10 14.14 3.78
N LEU A 59 -2.27 13.22 4.24
CA LEU A 59 -2.39 12.62 5.57
C LEU A 59 -1.15 12.97 6.38
N GLY A 60 -1.34 13.09 7.69
CA GLY A 60 -0.22 13.32 8.58
C GLY A 60 0.71 12.12 8.60
N ARG A 61 2.00 12.38 8.76
CA ARG A 61 3.02 11.34 8.78
C ARG A 61 2.74 10.30 9.87
N GLU A 62 2.39 10.76 11.07
CA GLU A 62 2.06 9.87 12.17
C GLU A 62 0.84 9.02 11.87
N SER A 63 -0.20 9.64 11.29
CA SER A 63 -1.41 8.93 10.90
C SER A 63 -1.10 7.85 9.88
N MET A 64 -0.21 8.15 8.94
CA MET A 64 0.18 7.19 7.92
C MET A 64 0.89 5.98 8.52
N TYR A 65 1.88 6.21 9.38
CA TYR A 65 2.61 5.12 10.03
C TYR A 65 1.69 4.27 10.89
N LYS A 66 0.80 4.92 11.61
CA LYS A 66 -0.18 4.23 12.46
C LYS A 66 -1.12 3.36 11.64
N MET A 67 -1.61 3.92 10.52
CA MET A 67 -2.51 3.21 9.63
C MET A 67 -1.86 1.97 9.03
N LEU A 68 -0.59 2.08 8.67
CA LEU A 68 0.14 0.99 8.01
C LEU A 68 0.78 0.01 9.00
N SER A 69 0.59 0.20 10.30
CA SER A 69 1.10 -0.72 11.31
C SER A 69 0.28 -2.01 11.32
N ALA A 70 0.84 -3.04 11.98
CA ALA A 70 0.19 -4.35 12.05
C ALA A 70 -1.21 -4.30 12.67
N ASN A 71 -1.43 -3.33 13.57
CA ASN A 71 -2.72 -3.17 14.24
C ASN A 71 -3.52 -2.00 13.68
N GLY A 72 -3.18 -1.57 12.47
CA GLY A 72 -3.85 -0.46 11.84
C GLY A 72 -5.32 -0.77 11.56
N ASN A 73 -6.14 0.26 11.66
CA ASN A 73 -7.57 0.15 11.36
C ASN A 73 -7.99 1.43 10.66
N PRO A 74 -7.61 1.59 9.38
CA PRO A 74 -7.85 2.84 8.67
C PRO A 74 -9.32 3.06 8.37
N LYS A 75 -9.70 4.32 8.37
CA LYS A 75 -11.00 4.71 7.85
C LYS A 75 -10.99 4.50 6.34
N LEU A 76 -12.15 4.25 5.78
CA LEU A 76 -12.26 4.07 4.33
C LEU A 76 -11.71 5.28 3.57
N SER A 77 -11.99 6.49 4.07
CA SER A 77 -11.50 7.71 3.42
C SER A 77 -9.97 7.78 3.40
N SER A 78 -9.32 7.35 4.48
CA SER A 78 -7.86 7.31 4.53
C SER A 78 -7.31 6.25 3.58
N PHE A 79 -7.94 5.10 3.56
CA PHE A 79 -7.54 4.01 2.68
C PHE A 79 -7.59 4.44 1.21
N THR A 80 -8.68 5.06 0.79
CA THR A 80 -8.82 5.51 -0.59
C THR A 80 -7.82 6.60 -0.95
N LYS A 81 -7.52 7.50 -0.01
CA LYS A 81 -6.50 8.53 -0.23
C LYS A 81 -5.12 7.92 -0.46
N VAL A 82 -4.77 6.89 0.31
CA VAL A 82 -3.48 6.22 0.16
C VAL A 82 -3.41 5.50 -1.19
N VAL A 83 -4.47 4.79 -1.56
CA VAL A 83 -4.53 4.10 -2.85
C VAL A 83 -4.31 5.10 -3.99
N HIS A 84 -5.01 6.24 -3.93
CA HIS A 84 -4.85 7.28 -4.94
C HIS A 84 -3.45 7.91 -4.92
N GLY A 85 -2.89 8.09 -3.72
CA GLY A 85 -1.53 8.60 -3.57
C GLY A 85 -0.48 7.69 -4.18
N LEU A 86 -0.78 6.41 -4.30
CA LEU A 86 0.08 5.44 -4.95
C LEU A 86 -0.11 5.39 -6.47
N GLY A 87 -1.01 6.22 -7.00
CA GLY A 87 -1.32 6.21 -8.42
C GLY A 87 -2.24 5.09 -8.83
N LEU A 88 -2.93 4.49 -7.88
CA LEU A 88 -3.85 3.39 -8.12
C LEU A 88 -5.29 3.85 -7.92
N LYS A 89 -6.24 3.03 -8.33
CA LYS A 89 -7.63 3.29 -8.05
C LYS A 89 -8.34 1.98 -7.74
N LEU A 90 -9.33 2.07 -6.89
CA LEU A 90 -10.14 0.92 -6.53
C LEU A 90 -11.23 0.71 -7.57
N LYS A 91 -11.51 -0.54 -7.84
CA LYS A 91 -12.51 -0.92 -8.82
C LYS A 91 -13.26 -2.13 -8.29
N VAL A 92 -14.53 -2.19 -8.59
CA VAL A 92 -15.38 -3.31 -8.18
C VAL A 92 -15.91 -4.00 -9.43
N GLU A 93 -15.87 -5.32 -9.42
CA GLU A 93 -16.42 -6.10 -10.51
C GLU A 93 -17.26 -7.23 -9.96
N SER A 94 -18.20 -7.72 -10.76
CA SER A 94 -19.08 -8.80 -10.36
C SER A 94 -18.28 -10.12 -10.27
N SER A 95 -18.57 -10.88 -9.23
CA SER A 95 -18.01 -12.24 -9.09
C SER A 95 -19.04 -13.31 -9.47
N LEU A 96 -20.22 -12.89 -9.91
CA LEU A 96 -21.32 -13.80 -10.28
C LEU A 96 -21.33 -14.11 -11.75
#